data_12b64b275a2689f2085e6dc40a8d52cd
#
_entry.id   12b64b275a2689f2085e6dc40a8d52cd
#
_cell.length_a   1.000
_cell.length_b   1.000
_cell.length_c   1.000
_cell.angle_alpha   90.00
_cell.angle_beta   90.00
_cell.angle_gamma   90.00
#
_symmetry.space_group_name_H-M   'P 1'
#
loop_
_entity.id
_entity.type
_entity.pdbx_description
1 polymer ?
#
loop_
_entity_poly.entity_id
_entity_poly.type
_entity_poly.pdbx_seq_one_letter_code
_entity_poly.pdbx_strand_id
1 'polypeptide(L)'
;RLIRRQRQMCIRDRWKPEQLQLGFLKVLKGSYMYEHAKEYEAVYRAKPPYEVLRTKWLSYEDICNIKLAEEMLEVYYNSTQFPVSIRLLETIHESAYHMFENLGHFYEEHGYLAMSHTRIRRSEILLEYVESLGVADMEVFYQAATYDIYSRENAKSRPKWAKDYAQWKDVTRAYCPKGSLAHIECFDYSFEEDAFGRKCEPYSVSYTHLTLPTN
;
A
#
# COMPACT_ATOMS: atom_id res chain seq x y z
N ARG A 1 -15.13 4.38 -21.15
CA ARG A 1 -15.59 5.07 -19.91
C ARG A 1 -14.78 4.67 -18.66
N LEU A 2 -14.21 3.49 -18.60
CA LEU A 2 -13.15 3.11 -17.66
C LEU A 2 -11.92 4.06 -17.74
N ILE A 3 -11.76 4.72 -18.87
CA ILE A 3 -10.62 5.57 -19.24
C ILE A 3 -10.36 6.74 -18.26
N ARG A 4 -11.37 7.30 -17.60
CA ARG A 4 -11.13 8.42 -16.66
C ARG A 4 -10.56 7.95 -15.31
N ARG A 5 -10.98 6.78 -14.84
CA ARG A 5 -10.49 6.18 -13.59
C ARG A 5 -9.06 5.69 -13.76
N GLN A 6 -8.80 4.98 -14.85
CA GLN A 6 -7.44 4.61 -15.24
C GLN A 6 -6.54 5.84 -15.42
N ARG A 7 -7.04 6.98 -15.94
CA ARG A 7 -6.25 8.21 -16.10
C ARG A 7 -5.79 8.83 -14.76
N GLN A 8 -6.59 8.78 -13.72
CA GLN A 8 -6.15 9.31 -12.40
C GLN A 8 -5.07 8.43 -11.78
N MET A 9 -5.16 7.12 -11.93
CA MET A 9 -4.11 6.21 -11.51
C MET A 9 -2.90 6.23 -12.46
N CYS A 10 -3.09 6.44 -13.76
CA CYS A 10 -1.99 6.73 -14.71
C CYS A 10 -1.24 8.04 -14.39
N ILE A 11 -1.90 9.02 -13.77
CA ILE A 11 -1.25 10.22 -13.24
C ILE A 11 -0.29 9.82 -12.12
N ARG A 12 -0.68 8.93 -11.20
CA ARG A 12 0.20 8.40 -10.17
C ARG A 12 1.43 7.70 -10.77
N ASP A 13 1.22 6.82 -11.75
CA ASP A 13 2.30 6.04 -12.37
C ASP A 13 3.31 6.94 -13.10
N ARG A 14 2.84 8.05 -13.66
CA ARG A 14 3.70 9.02 -14.39
C ARG A 14 4.36 10.04 -13.48
N TRP A 15 3.63 10.57 -12.48
CA TRP A 15 4.07 11.70 -11.65
C TRP A 15 4.56 11.27 -10.27
N LYS A 16 4.23 10.04 -9.84
CA LYS A 16 4.56 9.47 -8.53
C LYS A 16 4.37 10.49 -7.40
N PRO A 17 3.18 11.11 -7.26
CA PRO A 17 2.94 12.11 -6.23
C PRO A 17 3.13 11.46 -4.84
N GLU A 18 3.60 12.24 -3.87
CA GLU A 18 3.76 11.78 -2.48
C GLU A 18 2.43 11.34 -1.86
N GLN A 19 1.33 11.99 -2.25
CA GLN A 19 -0.03 11.67 -1.83
C GLN A 19 -1.01 11.80 -2.99
N LEU A 20 -1.96 10.88 -3.05
CA LEU A 20 -3.07 10.90 -4.01
C LEU A 20 -4.40 10.84 -3.26
N GLN A 21 -5.22 11.87 -3.42
CA GLN A 21 -6.57 11.91 -2.85
C GLN A 21 -7.62 11.69 -3.92
N LEU A 22 -8.51 10.73 -3.69
CA LEU A 22 -9.69 10.50 -4.50
C LEU A 22 -10.88 11.25 -3.88
N GLY A 23 -11.37 12.27 -4.59
CA GLY A 23 -12.54 13.04 -4.13
C GLY A 23 -13.85 12.44 -4.64
N PHE A 24 -14.83 12.27 -3.75
CA PHE A 24 -16.19 11.88 -4.12
C PHE A 24 -17.08 13.09 -4.31
N LEU A 25 -17.84 13.08 -5.41
CA LEU A 25 -18.74 14.18 -5.75
C LEU A 25 -19.85 14.33 -4.71
N LYS A 26 -20.01 15.56 -4.22
CA LYS A 26 -21.08 15.94 -3.29
C LYS A 26 -22.10 16.83 -4.02
N VAL A 27 -23.38 16.50 -3.91
CA VAL A 27 -24.47 17.26 -4.52
C VAL A 27 -25.04 18.23 -3.48
N LEU A 28 -24.42 19.41 -3.41
CA LEU A 28 -24.81 20.44 -2.47
C LEU A 28 -25.98 21.26 -3.02
N LYS A 29 -26.93 21.59 -2.16
CA LYS A 29 -28.09 22.43 -2.52
C LYS A 29 -27.63 23.76 -3.11
N GLY A 30 -28.17 24.14 -4.28
CA GLY A 30 -27.79 25.36 -5.01
C GLY A 30 -26.52 25.20 -5.86
N SER A 31 -25.89 24.01 -5.93
CA SER A 31 -24.79 23.75 -6.85
C SER A 31 -25.31 23.37 -8.24
N TYR A 32 -24.48 23.56 -9.26
CA TYR A 32 -24.78 23.12 -10.63
C TYR A 32 -25.20 21.64 -10.68
N MET A 33 -24.51 20.77 -9.95
CA MET A 33 -24.83 19.34 -9.88
C MET A 33 -26.19 19.06 -9.23
N TYR A 34 -26.63 19.89 -8.29
CA TYR A 34 -27.95 19.79 -7.70
C TYR A 34 -29.06 20.14 -8.71
N GLU A 35 -28.88 21.22 -9.47
CA GLU A 35 -29.85 21.67 -10.47
C GLU A 35 -29.95 20.72 -11.65
N HIS A 36 -28.84 20.06 -12.03
CA HIS A 36 -28.77 19.14 -13.18
C HIS A 36 -28.76 17.64 -12.75
N ALA A 37 -29.08 17.33 -11.50
CA ALA A 37 -29.03 15.97 -10.98
C ALA A 37 -29.87 14.98 -11.80
N LYS A 38 -31.03 15.41 -12.28
CA LYS A 38 -31.91 14.60 -13.14
C LYS A 38 -31.31 14.30 -14.49
N GLU A 39 -30.63 15.27 -15.11
CA GLU A 39 -29.96 15.11 -16.41
C GLU A 39 -28.83 14.06 -16.33
N TYR A 40 -28.12 14.03 -15.20
CA TYR A 40 -27.03 13.12 -14.94
C TYR A 40 -27.47 11.82 -14.25
N GLU A 41 -28.78 11.64 -14.04
CA GLU A 41 -29.34 10.50 -13.29
C GLU A 41 -28.63 10.31 -11.95
N ALA A 42 -28.24 11.42 -11.32
CA ALA A 42 -27.49 11.39 -10.09
C ALA A 42 -28.40 11.04 -8.91
N VAL A 43 -28.12 9.93 -8.25
CA VAL A 43 -28.68 9.57 -6.95
C VAL A 43 -27.64 9.88 -5.89
N TYR A 44 -28.04 10.56 -4.83
CA TYR A 44 -27.14 11.01 -3.78
C TYR A 44 -27.80 10.95 -2.40
N ARG A 45 -27.01 10.97 -1.33
CA ARG A 45 -27.52 10.97 0.03
C ARG A 45 -28.29 12.26 0.33
N ALA A 46 -29.50 12.13 0.85
CA ALA A 46 -30.34 13.28 1.25
C ALA A 46 -29.81 14.02 2.50
N LYS A 47 -28.90 13.39 3.26
CA LYS A 47 -28.24 13.92 4.46
C LYS A 47 -26.74 14.13 4.21
N PRO A 48 -26.08 15.04 4.95
CA PRO A 48 -24.63 15.18 4.84
C PRO A 48 -23.92 13.83 4.90
N PRO A 49 -22.85 13.66 4.10
CA PRO A 49 -22.15 14.65 3.28
C PRO A 49 -22.73 14.87 1.87
N TYR A 50 -23.94 14.46 1.55
CA TYR A 50 -24.63 14.61 0.25
C TYR A 50 -23.88 13.95 -0.91
N GLU A 51 -23.23 12.88 -0.63
CA GLU A 51 -22.36 12.17 -1.56
C GLU A 51 -23.17 11.44 -2.63
N VAL A 52 -22.66 11.46 -3.87
CA VAL A 52 -23.23 10.72 -5.00
C VAL A 52 -23.10 9.22 -4.76
N LEU A 53 -24.20 8.51 -4.94
CA LEU A 53 -24.29 7.05 -4.86
C LEU A 53 -24.24 6.39 -6.23
N ARG A 54 -24.77 7.05 -7.27
CA ARG A 54 -24.68 6.61 -8.67
C ARG A 54 -24.92 7.77 -9.62
N THR A 55 -24.51 7.62 -10.87
CA THR A 55 -24.83 8.51 -11.99
C THR A 55 -25.11 7.68 -13.23
N LYS A 56 -25.52 8.33 -14.34
CA LYS A 56 -25.66 7.62 -15.64
C LYS A 56 -24.37 6.98 -16.16
N TRP A 57 -23.22 7.32 -15.59
CA TRP A 57 -21.91 6.79 -15.99
C TRP A 57 -21.29 5.82 -14.98
N LEU A 58 -21.70 5.92 -13.72
CA LEU A 58 -21.15 5.18 -12.57
C LEU A 58 -22.29 4.50 -11.84
N SER A 59 -22.26 3.18 -11.78
CA SER A 59 -23.17 2.40 -10.94
C SER A 59 -22.87 2.61 -9.46
N TYR A 60 -23.74 2.15 -8.59
CA TYR A 60 -23.47 2.12 -7.15
C TYR A 60 -22.29 1.22 -6.79
N GLU A 61 -22.23 0.06 -7.43
CA GLU A 61 -21.13 -0.90 -7.28
C GLU A 61 -19.79 -0.30 -7.69
N ASP A 62 -19.75 0.42 -8.81
CA ASP A 62 -18.56 1.16 -9.22
C ASP A 62 -18.06 2.15 -8.16
N ILE A 63 -18.98 2.85 -7.49
CA ILE A 63 -18.62 3.81 -6.44
C ILE A 63 -18.12 3.09 -5.20
N CYS A 64 -18.71 1.93 -4.84
CA CYS A 64 -18.21 1.10 -3.75
C CYS A 64 -16.78 0.58 -4.04
N ASN A 65 -16.53 0.09 -5.25
CA ASN A 65 -15.20 -0.38 -5.65
C ASN A 65 -14.15 0.73 -5.62
N ILE A 66 -14.51 1.95 -6.04
CA ILE A 66 -13.59 3.10 -5.93
C ILE A 66 -13.30 3.42 -4.45
N LYS A 67 -14.28 3.29 -3.55
CA LYS A 67 -14.06 3.51 -2.13
C LYS A 67 -13.14 2.48 -1.50
N LEU A 68 -13.29 1.21 -1.88
CA LEU A 68 -12.37 0.16 -1.45
C LEU A 68 -10.94 0.45 -1.93
N ALA A 69 -10.79 0.83 -3.20
CA ALA A 69 -9.50 1.21 -3.75
C ALA A 69 -8.90 2.45 -3.06
N GLU A 70 -9.73 3.46 -2.72
CA GLU A 70 -9.29 4.63 -1.96
C GLU A 70 -8.79 4.26 -0.56
N GLU A 71 -9.52 3.41 0.16
CA GLU A 71 -9.12 2.98 1.50
C GLU A 71 -7.77 2.25 1.46
N MET A 72 -7.56 1.37 0.49
CA MET A 72 -6.28 0.70 0.32
C MET A 72 -5.16 1.67 -0.09
N LEU A 73 -5.47 2.67 -0.91
CA LEU A 73 -4.55 3.73 -1.29
C LEU A 73 -4.08 4.53 -0.05
N GLU A 74 -5.01 4.90 0.85
CA GLU A 74 -4.68 5.59 2.10
C GLU A 74 -3.80 4.73 3.01
N VAL A 75 -4.16 3.45 3.16
CA VAL A 75 -3.44 2.51 4.04
C VAL A 75 -2.04 2.20 3.55
N TYR A 76 -1.85 1.97 2.25
CA TYR A 76 -0.63 1.39 1.71
C TYR A 76 0.25 2.37 0.94
N TYR A 77 -0.35 3.34 0.23
CA TYR A 77 0.40 4.33 -0.55
C TYR A 77 0.60 5.64 0.21
N ASN A 78 -0.49 6.33 0.59
CA ASN A 78 -0.42 7.64 1.24
C ASN A 78 0.26 7.59 2.61
N SER A 79 0.15 6.47 3.33
CA SER A 79 0.86 6.26 4.58
C SER A 79 2.38 6.23 4.41
N THR A 80 2.88 6.01 3.19
CA THR A 80 4.30 5.82 2.84
C THR A 80 5.00 4.70 3.63
N GLN A 81 4.24 3.79 4.25
CA GLN A 81 4.79 2.74 5.12
C GLN A 81 5.27 1.50 4.38
N PHE A 82 4.83 1.32 3.12
CA PHE A 82 5.03 0.11 2.34
C PHE A 82 5.58 0.38 0.91
N PRO A 83 6.57 1.30 0.75
CA PRO A 83 6.96 1.76 -0.59
C PRO A 83 7.54 0.64 -1.46
N VAL A 84 8.34 -0.26 -0.88
CA VAL A 84 8.98 -1.37 -1.60
C VAL A 84 7.97 -2.46 -1.91
N SER A 85 7.16 -2.85 -0.93
CA SER A 85 6.12 -3.88 -1.09
C SER A 85 5.07 -3.48 -2.12
N ILE A 86 4.59 -2.23 -2.10
CA ILE A 86 3.60 -1.74 -3.07
C ILE A 86 4.20 -1.64 -4.47
N ARG A 87 5.42 -1.13 -4.61
CA ARG A 87 6.10 -1.09 -5.91
C ARG A 87 6.27 -2.49 -6.51
N LEU A 88 6.57 -3.48 -5.68
CA LEU A 88 6.69 -4.87 -6.13
C LEU A 88 5.32 -5.43 -6.53
N LEU A 89 4.28 -5.16 -5.73
CA LEU A 89 2.91 -5.59 -6.01
C LEU A 89 2.37 -5.01 -7.33
N GLU A 90 2.75 -3.77 -7.67
CA GLU A 90 2.41 -3.15 -8.95
C GLU A 90 2.94 -3.93 -10.16
N THR A 91 4.07 -4.62 -10.02
CA THR A 91 4.66 -5.38 -11.14
C THR A 91 3.85 -6.61 -11.56
N ILE A 92 2.97 -7.09 -10.71
CA ILE A 92 2.14 -8.29 -10.94
C ILE A 92 0.67 -7.97 -11.24
N HIS A 93 0.31 -6.68 -11.34
CA HIS A 93 -1.03 -6.22 -11.67
C HIS A 93 -1.06 -5.43 -12.98
N GLU A 94 -2.17 -5.47 -13.70
CA GLU A 94 -2.35 -4.72 -14.94
C GLU A 94 -2.32 -3.20 -14.73
N SER A 95 -2.78 -2.74 -13.59
CA SER A 95 -2.80 -1.32 -13.22
C SER A 95 -2.85 -1.15 -11.70
N ALA A 96 -2.38 -0.01 -11.23
CA ALA A 96 -2.47 0.38 -9.83
C ALA A 96 -3.91 0.45 -9.32
N TYR A 97 -4.88 0.82 -10.16
CA TYR A 97 -6.29 0.82 -9.78
C TYR A 97 -6.77 -0.60 -9.47
N HIS A 98 -6.56 -1.56 -10.37
CA HIS A 98 -6.97 -2.95 -10.16
C HIS A 98 -6.22 -3.58 -8.97
N MET A 99 -4.96 -3.21 -8.75
CA MET A 99 -4.22 -3.64 -7.57
C MET A 99 -4.90 -3.22 -6.27
N PHE A 100 -5.24 -1.93 -6.13
CA PHE A 100 -5.92 -1.44 -4.92
C PHE A 100 -7.36 -1.91 -4.81
N GLU A 101 -8.09 -2.03 -5.91
CA GLU A 101 -9.45 -2.57 -5.95
C GLU A 101 -9.47 -4.04 -5.47
N ASN A 102 -8.60 -4.89 -6.03
CA ASN A 102 -8.50 -6.30 -5.66
C ASN A 102 -8.05 -6.48 -4.20
N LEU A 103 -7.09 -5.67 -3.74
CA LEU A 103 -6.67 -5.67 -2.35
C LEU A 103 -7.82 -5.23 -1.42
N GLY A 104 -8.63 -4.25 -1.85
CA GLY A 104 -9.82 -3.81 -1.12
C GLY A 104 -10.88 -4.92 -1.01
N HIS A 105 -11.14 -5.65 -2.06
CA HIS A 105 -12.03 -6.82 -2.03
C HIS A 105 -11.48 -7.92 -1.12
N PHE A 106 -10.18 -8.18 -1.15
CA PHE A 106 -9.55 -9.12 -0.22
C PHE A 106 -9.76 -8.71 1.24
N TYR A 107 -9.63 -7.40 1.55
CA TYR A 107 -9.92 -6.87 2.88
C TYR A 107 -11.38 -7.05 3.29
N GLU A 108 -12.31 -6.82 2.36
CA GLU A 108 -13.76 -6.96 2.59
C GLU A 108 -14.12 -8.42 2.84
N GLU A 109 -13.68 -9.34 1.99
CA GLU A 109 -13.94 -10.77 2.08
C GLU A 109 -13.44 -11.40 3.40
N HIS A 110 -12.31 -10.91 3.92
CA HIS A 110 -11.72 -11.40 5.18
C HIS A 110 -12.15 -10.60 6.40
N GLY A 111 -13.03 -9.58 6.25
CA GLY A 111 -13.52 -8.77 7.35
C GLY A 111 -12.49 -7.82 7.95
N TYR A 112 -11.39 -7.51 7.26
CA TYR A 112 -10.31 -6.67 7.76
C TYR A 112 -10.67 -5.18 7.80
N LEU A 113 -11.69 -4.74 7.06
CA LEU A 113 -12.18 -3.36 7.07
C LEU A 113 -12.81 -2.94 8.40
N ALA A 114 -13.30 -3.91 9.20
CA ALA A 114 -14.05 -3.64 10.41
C ALA A 114 -13.19 -3.17 11.60
N MET A 115 -11.86 -3.24 11.50
CA MET A 115 -10.94 -2.92 12.59
C MET A 115 -9.65 -2.27 12.10
N SER A 116 -9.03 -1.49 12.99
CA SER A 116 -7.70 -0.93 12.70
C SER A 116 -6.60 -1.97 12.90
N HIS A 117 -5.61 -1.98 12.02
CA HIS A 117 -4.49 -2.90 12.04
C HIS A 117 -3.18 -2.17 12.33
N THR A 118 -2.29 -2.82 13.09
CA THR A 118 -0.92 -2.37 13.26
C THR A 118 -0.17 -2.48 11.92
N ARG A 119 0.97 -1.77 11.77
CA ARG A 119 1.79 -1.85 10.57
C ARG A 119 2.26 -3.29 10.28
N ILE A 120 2.70 -4.01 11.29
CA ILE A 120 3.10 -5.43 11.15
C ILE A 120 1.91 -6.26 10.65
N ARG A 121 0.72 -6.08 11.22
CA ARG A 121 -0.47 -6.82 10.75
C ARG A 121 -0.86 -6.45 9.32
N ARG A 122 -0.71 -5.18 8.92
CA ARG A 122 -0.92 -4.76 7.52
C ARG A 122 0.08 -5.42 6.57
N SER A 123 1.36 -5.57 6.98
CA SER A 123 2.33 -6.34 6.19
C SER A 123 1.93 -7.81 6.08
N GLU A 124 1.46 -8.44 7.18
CA GLU A 124 0.96 -9.82 7.15
C GLU A 124 -0.22 -9.97 6.17
N ILE A 125 -1.21 -9.07 6.24
CA ILE A 125 -2.39 -9.09 5.35
C ILE A 125 -1.95 -8.92 3.89
N LEU A 126 -0.99 -8.02 3.61
CA LEU A 126 -0.47 -7.85 2.26
C LEU A 126 0.21 -9.12 1.74
N LEU A 127 0.96 -9.81 2.59
CA LEU A 127 1.59 -11.10 2.26
C LEU A 127 0.54 -12.20 2.06
N GLU A 128 -0.50 -12.29 2.90
CA GLU A 128 -1.64 -13.19 2.73
C GLU A 128 -2.34 -12.95 1.38
N TYR A 129 -2.52 -11.69 1.00
CA TYR A 129 -3.06 -11.32 -0.31
C TYR A 129 -2.17 -11.82 -1.46
N VAL A 130 -0.86 -11.56 -1.40
CA VAL A 130 0.09 -12.02 -2.42
C VAL A 130 0.11 -13.54 -2.53
N GLU A 131 0.07 -14.26 -1.41
CA GLU A 131 -0.06 -15.73 -1.38
C GLU A 131 -1.32 -16.21 -2.08
N SER A 132 -2.45 -15.51 -1.88
CA SER A 132 -3.72 -15.84 -2.53
C SER A 132 -3.69 -15.69 -4.06
N LEU A 133 -2.80 -14.84 -4.58
CA LEU A 133 -2.57 -14.66 -6.02
C LEU A 133 -1.75 -15.81 -6.64
N GLY A 134 -1.19 -16.71 -5.85
CA GLY A 134 -0.39 -17.84 -6.33
C GLY A 134 0.95 -17.43 -6.96
N VAL A 135 1.56 -16.36 -6.46
CA VAL A 135 2.86 -15.87 -6.96
C VAL A 135 3.94 -16.92 -6.75
N ALA A 136 4.73 -17.18 -7.78
CA ALA A 136 5.73 -18.26 -7.77
C ALA A 136 6.90 -18.00 -6.80
N ASP A 137 7.27 -16.74 -6.59
CA ASP A 137 8.39 -16.34 -5.72
C ASP A 137 7.88 -15.42 -4.60
N MET A 138 7.48 -16.02 -3.48
CA MET A 138 7.07 -15.29 -2.28
C MET A 138 8.23 -14.68 -1.51
N GLU A 139 9.45 -15.20 -1.71
CA GLU A 139 10.61 -14.76 -0.94
C GLU A 139 10.93 -13.28 -1.17
N VAL A 140 10.79 -12.78 -2.41
CA VAL A 140 10.99 -11.37 -2.72
C VAL A 140 10.00 -10.47 -1.98
N PHE A 141 8.75 -10.92 -1.78
CA PHE A 141 7.74 -10.17 -1.03
C PHE A 141 8.01 -10.19 0.48
N TYR A 142 8.46 -11.32 1.04
CA TYR A 142 8.89 -11.39 2.43
C TYR A 142 10.04 -10.43 2.71
N GLN A 143 11.02 -10.36 1.82
CA GLN A 143 12.14 -9.45 1.96
C GLN A 143 11.73 -7.99 1.75
N ALA A 144 10.84 -7.68 0.79
CA ALA A 144 10.29 -6.34 0.60
C ALA A 144 9.55 -5.84 1.85
N ALA A 145 8.68 -6.68 2.44
CA ALA A 145 7.97 -6.36 3.67
C ALA A 145 8.94 -6.16 4.87
N THR A 146 10.00 -6.95 4.93
CA THR A 146 11.05 -6.81 5.95
C THR A 146 11.81 -5.49 5.77
N TYR A 147 12.15 -5.15 4.52
CA TYR A 147 12.80 -3.87 4.17
C TYR A 147 11.93 -2.67 4.59
N ASP A 148 10.65 -2.68 4.26
CA ASP A 148 9.71 -1.60 4.60
C ASP A 148 9.57 -1.39 6.12
N ILE A 149 9.59 -2.47 6.91
CA ILE A 149 9.53 -2.36 8.37
C ILE A 149 10.79 -1.74 8.92
N TYR A 150 11.96 -2.31 8.62
CA TYR A 150 13.21 -1.87 9.24
C TYR A 150 13.74 -0.55 8.69
N SER A 151 13.32 -0.11 7.51
CA SER A 151 13.64 1.23 7.00
C SER A 151 13.05 2.38 7.84
N ARG A 152 12.07 2.08 8.70
CA ARG A 152 11.35 3.11 9.48
C ARG A 152 11.43 2.97 10.97
N GLU A 153 11.52 1.75 11.50
CA GLU A 153 11.57 1.52 12.93
C GLU A 153 12.39 0.28 13.28
N ASN A 154 12.97 0.31 14.46
CA ASN A 154 13.53 -0.89 15.04
C ASN A 154 12.41 -1.72 15.66
N ALA A 155 11.91 -2.72 14.94
CA ALA A 155 10.84 -3.60 15.42
C ALA A 155 11.28 -4.32 16.70
N LYS A 156 10.46 -4.25 17.76
CA LYS A 156 10.75 -4.89 19.05
C LYS A 156 10.90 -6.41 18.95
N SER A 157 10.24 -7.02 17.99
CA SER A 157 10.32 -8.44 17.67
C SER A 157 10.47 -8.63 16.17
N ARG A 158 11.30 -9.60 15.77
CA ARG A 158 11.47 -9.95 14.37
C ARG A 158 10.16 -10.43 13.78
N PRO A 159 9.73 -9.92 12.60
CA PRO A 159 8.56 -10.44 11.91
C PRO A 159 8.71 -11.93 11.60
N LYS A 160 7.62 -12.70 11.70
CA LYS A 160 7.65 -14.17 11.52
C LYS A 160 8.08 -14.60 10.12
N TRP A 161 7.79 -13.78 9.10
CA TRP A 161 8.16 -14.03 7.71
C TRP A 161 9.61 -13.65 7.39
N ALA A 162 10.26 -12.86 8.26
CA ALA A 162 11.63 -12.41 8.02
C ALA A 162 12.63 -13.54 8.19
N LYS A 163 13.41 -13.81 7.14
CA LYS A 163 14.41 -14.88 7.10
C LYS A 163 15.51 -14.67 8.15
N ASP A 164 15.86 -15.72 8.89
CA ASP A 164 17.00 -15.67 9.82
C ASP A 164 18.30 -16.01 9.10
N TYR A 165 19.13 -14.99 8.88
CA TYR A 165 20.46 -15.17 8.30
C TYR A 165 21.50 -15.49 9.40
N ALA A 166 21.41 -16.71 9.93
CA ALA A 166 22.34 -17.19 10.98
C ALA A 166 23.81 -17.04 10.61
N GLN A 167 24.15 -17.16 9.32
CA GLN A 167 25.50 -17.00 8.77
C GLN A 167 26.03 -15.56 8.86
N TRP A 168 25.17 -14.55 9.02
CA TRP A 168 25.55 -13.14 9.11
C TRP A 168 25.68 -12.62 10.53
N LYS A 169 25.59 -13.50 11.54
CA LYS A 169 25.72 -13.10 12.96
C LYS A 169 27.06 -12.41 13.26
N ASP A 170 28.13 -12.83 12.61
CA ASP A 170 29.44 -12.21 12.80
C ASP A 170 29.52 -10.83 12.15
N VAL A 171 28.91 -10.64 10.98
CA VAL A 171 28.76 -9.33 10.33
C VAL A 171 27.94 -8.40 11.23
N THR A 172 26.79 -8.86 11.68
CA THR A 172 25.94 -8.08 12.60
C THR A 172 26.67 -7.69 13.87
N ARG A 173 27.46 -8.62 14.44
CA ARG A 173 28.25 -8.34 15.66
C ARG A 173 29.39 -7.34 15.41
N ALA A 174 29.99 -7.35 14.22
CA ALA A 174 31.06 -6.43 13.85
C ALA A 174 30.55 -4.99 13.62
N TYR A 175 29.39 -4.83 12.99
CA TYR A 175 28.83 -3.52 12.63
C TYR A 175 27.80 -2.97 13.62
N CYS A 176 27.24 -3.82 14.49
CA CYS A 176 26.31 -3.43 15.56
C CYS A 176 26.87 -3.85 16.93
N PRO A 177 27.88 -3.13 17.47
CA PRO A 177 28.38 -3.42 18.81
C PRO A 177 27.26 -3.27 19.84
N LYS A 178 27.40 -3.99 20.98
CA LYS A 178 26.39 -3.95 22.05
C LYS A 178 26.12 -2.50 22.48
N GLY A 179 24.85 -2.09 22.44
CA GLY A 179 24.40 -0.73 22.77
C GLY A 179 24.26 0.20 21.55
N SER A 180 24.56 -0.26 20.33
CA SER A 180 24.25 0.52 19.14
C SER A 180 22.74 0.49 18.83
N LEU A 181 22.20 1.59 18.32
CA LEU A 181 20.82 1.69 17.85
C LEU A 181 20.67 1.16 16.41
N ALA A 182 21.78 0.72 15.80
CA ALA A 182 21.76 0.20 14.44
C ALA A 182 21.19 -1.22 14.38
N HIS A 183 20.38 -1.49 13.40
CA HIS A 183 19.87 -2.80 13.05
C HIS A 183 20.39 -3.20 11.66
N ILE A 184 20.79 -4.45 11.47
CA ILE A 184 21.28 -4.96 10.19
C ILE A 184 20.37 -6.07 9.73
N GLU A 185 19.89 -5.96 8.50
CA GLU A 185 19.21 -7.02 7.76
C GLU A 185 19.97 -7.37 6.49
N CYS A 186 19.86 -8.62 6.08
CA CYS A 186 20.46 -9.13 4.86
C CYS A 186 19.37 -9.44 3.84
N PHE A 187 19.65 -9.14 2.58
CA PHE A 187 18.74 -9.35 1.47
C PHE A 187 19.49 -10.05 0.32
N ASP A 188 18.79 -10.92 -0.39
CA ASP A 188 19.24 -11.56 -1.63
C ASP A 188 18.35 -11.17 -2.83
N TYR A 189 17.55 -10.11 -2.68
CA TYR A 189 16.85 -9.39 -3.74
C TYR A 189 17.18 -7.91 -3.67
N SER A 190 17.48 -7.31 -4.82
CA SER A 190 17.76 -5.87 -4.90
C SER A 190 16.48 -5.06 -4.87
N PHE A 191 16.49 -3.97 -4.08
CA PHE A 191 15.43 -2.97 -4.05
C PHE A 191 15.90 -1.62 -4.63
N GLU A 192 17.04 -1.60 -5.29
CA GLU A 192 17.54 -0.47 -6.06
C GLU A 192 16.79 -0.33 -7.39
N GLU A 193 16.77 0.88 -7.94
CA GLU A 193 15.92 1.23 -9.08
C GLU A 193 16.23 0.40 -10.33
N ASP A 194 17.52 0.19 -10.62
CA ASP A 194 18.00 -0.51 -11.82
C ASP A 194 17.84 -2.04 -11.78
N ALA A 195 17.70 -2.61 -10.58
CA ALA A 195 17.64 -4.06 -10.35
C ALA A 195 16.47 -4.49 -9.48
N PHE A 196 15.43 -3.67 -9.41
CA PHE A 196 14.32 -3.83 -8.47
C PHE A 196 13.64 -5.20 -8.57
N GLY A 197 13.53 -5.88 -7.43
CA GLY A 197 12.89 -7.20 -7.32
C GLY A 197 13.70 -8.35 -7.92
N ARG A 198 14.92 -8.12 -8.39
CA ARG A 198 15.78 -9.17 -8.96
C ARG A 198 16.65 -9.81 -7.89
N LYS A 199 16.80 -11.13 -7.99
CA LYS A 199 17.72 -11.86 -7.15
C LYS A 199 19.15 -11.42 -7.40
N CYS A 200 19.91 -11.21 -6.34
CA CYS A 200 21.30 -10.74 -6.39
C CYS A 200 22.16 -11.50 -5.37
N GLU A 201 23.47 -11.23 -5.38
CA GLU A 201 24.34 -11.70 -4.30
C GLU A 201 23.89 -11.09 -2.97
N PRO A 202 23.86 -11.86 -1.88
CA PRO A 202 23.42 -11.37 -0.59
C PRO A 202 24.18 -10.14 -0.13
N TYR A 203 23.45 -9.11 0.30
CA TYR A 203 24.02 -7.87 0.80
C TYR A 203 23.37 -7.48 2.12
N SER A 204 24.04 -6.66 2.89
CA SER A 204 23.56 -6.18 4.18
C SER A 204 23.18 -4.70 4.13
N VAL A 205 22.04 -4.38 4.75
CA VAL A 205 21.59 -3.01 4.94
C VAL A 205 21.62 -2.67 6.42
N SER A 206 22.30 -1.57 6.76
CA SER A 206 22.34 -1.06 8.12
C SER A 206 21.33 0.07 8.28
N TYR A 207 20.42 -0.09 9.22
CA TYR A 207 19.41 0.90 9.58
C TYR A 207 19.85 1.61 10.86
N THR A 208 20.16 2.90 10.76
CA THR A 208 20.39 3.77 11.92
C THR A 208 19.12 4.57 12.15
N HIS A 209 18.37 4.20 13.18
CA HIS A 209 17.20 4.99 13.58
C HIS A 209 17.70 6.20 14.36
N LEU A 210 17.76 7.35 13.66
CA LEU A 210 17.90 8.63 14.32
C LEU A 210 16.62 8.87 15.12
N THR A 211 16.69 8.74 16.43
CA THR A 211 15.68 9.30 17.32
C THR A 211 15.72 10.82 17.11
N LEU A 212 14.73 11.35 16.40
CA LEU A 212 14.49 12.79 16.44
C LEU A 212 14.25 13.17 17.89
N PRO A 213 14.93 14.20 18.43
CA PRO A 213 14.64 14.67 19.76
C PRO A 213 13.16 15.07 19.79
N THR A 214 12.40 14.45 20.67
CA THR A 214 11.05 14.88 21.01
C THR A 214 11.16 16.24 21.69
N ASN A 215 10.85 17.31 20.97
CA ASN A 215 10.57 18.61 21.57
C ASN A 215 9.22 18.59 22.27
#